data_cfa3afec44fb79f2dcb76fa443353d3d
#
_entry.id   cfa3afec44fb79f2dcb76fa443353d3d
#
_cell.length_a   1.000
_cell.length_b   1.000
_cell.length_c   1.000
_cell.angle_alpha   90.00
_cell.angle_beta   90.00
_cell.angle_gamma   90.00
#
_symmetry.space_group_name_H-M   'P 1'
#
loop_
_entity.id
_entity.type
_entity.pdbx_description
1 polymer ?
#
loop_
_entity_poly.entity_id
_entity_poly.type
_entity_poly.pdbx_seq_one_letter_code
_entity_poly.pdbx_strand_id
1 'polypeptide(L)'
;MNIQSANKRIRLIMELRNQGITDTEVLSAVERVPRDYFVPEYSQDQAWDNIALPIGLGQTISQPYVVAFMTQALKLSDRDKVLEIGTGCGYQAAVLSHLARRVYTIERHKNLLKDAEQRFNDLKLRNITAIAADGMKGWPTINGIDQAPFDKIIVTAAARDKPPQGLLDQIKIGGMMIIPVGVLGEQMLQLYKRESEDTYAVRDIQAVRFVPLLPDVTNKKNDMNMIVNS
;
A
#
# COMPACT_ATOMS: atom_id res chain seq x y z
N MET A 1 15.04 19.57 10.59
CA MET A 1 14.43 18.36 11.21
C MET A 1 14.46 18.57 12.72
N ASN A 2 13.32 18.52 13.39
CA ASN A 2 13.24 18.71 14.84
C ASN A 2 13.82 17.48 15.55
N ILE A 3 14.68 17.66 16.55
CA ILE A 3 15.33 16.58 17.34
C ILE A 3 14.28 15.62 17.92
N GLN A 4 13.10 16.13 18.31
CA GLN A 4 12.00 15.33 18.83
C GLN A 4 11.42 14.37 17.78
N SER A 5 11.27 14.81 16.52
CA SER A 5 10.81 13.95 15.41
C SER A 5 11.84 12.85 15.10
N ALA A 6 13.14 13.18 15.14
CA ALA A 6 14.21 12.20 14.94
C ALA A 6 14.17 11.09 16.01
N ASN A 7 13.98 11.45 17.28
CA ASN A 7 13.91 10.49 18.39
C ASN A 7 12.67 9.58 18.28
N LYS A 8 11.50 10.14 17.90
CA LYS A 8 10.28 9.35 17.68
C LYS A 8 10.47 8.33 16.54
N ARG A 9 11.12 8.74 15.44
CA ARG A 9 11.43 7.87 14.29
C ARG A 9 12.35 6.72 14.69
N ILE A 10 13.44 6.98 15.41
CA ILE A 10 14.35 5.95 15.91
C ILE A 10 13.60 4.93 16.79
N ARG A 11 12.76 5.42 17.71
CA ARG A 11 11.93 4.57 18.57
C ARG A 11 11.01 3.66 17.75
N LEU A 12 10.35 4.20 16.72
CA LEU A 12 9.52 3.40 15.82
C LEU A 12 10.33 2.28 15.15
N ILE A 13 11.51 2.57 14.60
CA ILE A 13 12.35 1.54 13.95
C ILE A 13 12.76 0.45 14.93
N MET A 14 13.09 0.80 16.18
CA MET A 14 13.38 -0.19 17.21
C MET A 14 12.15 -1.05 17.54
N GLU A 15 10.97 -0.44 17.62
CA GLU A 15 9.72 -1.14 17.85
C GLU A 15 9.39 -2.13 16.72
N LEU A 16 9.54 -1.71 15.45
CA LEU A 16 9.33 -2.59 14.29
C LEU A 16 10.27 -3.80 14.32
N ARG A 17 11.56 -3.61 14.67
CA ARG A 17 12.52 -4.70 14.85
C ARG A 17 12.06 -5.67 15.94
N ASN A 18 11.62 -5.18 17.08
CA ASN A 18 11.17 -6.00 18.20
C ASN A 18 9.88 -6.78 17.84
N GLN A 19 9.07 -6.28 16.90
CA GLN A 19 7.88 -6.95 16.38
C GLN A 19 8.18 -7.91 15.20
N GLY A 20 9.45 -8.16 14.87
CA GLY A 20 9.85 -9.17 13.89
C GLY A 20 10.08 -8.63 12.47
N ILE A 21 10.21 -7.32 12.28
CA ILE A 21 10.71 -6.78 11.00
C ILE A 21 12.24 -6.91 11.00
N THR A 22 12.74 -7.84 10.21
CA THR A 22 14.17 -8.19 10.14
C THR A 22 14.86 -7.72 8.87
N ASP A 23 14.09 -7.39 7.83
CA ASP A 23 14.60 -6.86 6.57
C ASP A 23 15.13 -5.43 6.77
N THR A 24 16.45 -5.28 6.68
CA THR A 24 17.15 -4.01 6.92
C THR A 24 16.86 -2.95 5.87
N GLU A 25 16.62 -3.37 4.61
CA GLU A 25 16.27 -2.46 3.53
C GLU A 25 14.87 -1.89 3.74
N VAL A 26 13.91 -2.73 4.18
CA VAL A 26 12.57 -2.29 4.54
C VAL A 26 12.61 -1.31 5.71
N LEU A 27 13.36 -1.61 6.77
CA LEU A 27 13.50 -0.69 7.90
C LEU A 27 14.15 0.64 7.48
N SER A 28 15.17 0.59 6.63
CA SER A 28 15.83 1.77 6.08
C SER A 28 14.87 2.60 5.22
N ALA A 29 14.04 1.96 4.38
CA ALA A 29 13.04 2.66 3.56
C ALA A 29 11.99 3.35 4.43
N VAL A 30 11.46 2.67 5.46
CA VAL A 30 10.52 3.25 6.43
C VAL A 30 11.14 4.43 7.18
N GLU A 31 12.42 4.34 7.55
CA GLU A 31 13.15 5.41 8.23
C GLU A 31 13.36 6.64 7.35
N ARG A 32 13.65 6.45 6.04
CA ARG A 32 13.92 7.53 5.08
C ARG A 32 12.68 8.32 4.70
N VAL A 33 11.52 7.65 4.61
CA VAL A 33 10.27 8.31 4.20
C VAL A 33 9.68 9.11 5.35
N PRO A 34 9.56 10.45 5.23
CA PRO A 34 9.08 11.32 6.30
C PRO A 34 7.56 11.12 6.50
N ARG A 35 7.17 10.16 7.35
CA ARG A 35 5.77 9.79 7.55
C ARG A 35 4.90 10.97 8.01
N ASP A 36 5.47 11.90 8.78
CA ASP A 36 4.82 13.15 9.22
C ASP A 36 4.38 14.05 8.03
N TYR A 37 5.02 13.92 6.88
CA TYR A 37 4.62 14.63 5.65
C TYR A 37 3.38 14.01 4.97
N PHE A 38 3.01 12.77 5.31
CA PHE A 38 1.90 12.03 4.70
C PHE A 38 0.61 12.05 5.53
N VAL A 39 0.65 12.63 6.72
CA VAL A 39 -0.51 12.76 7.61
C VAL A 39 -1.00 14.21 7.63
N PRO A 40 -2.31 14.44 7.89
CA PRO A 40 -2.85 15.78 8.12
C PRO A 40 -2.22 16.45 9.35
N GLU A 41 -2.23 17.79 9.39
CA GLU A 41 -1.63 18.59 10.45
C GLU A 41 -2.10 18.16 11.86
N TYR A 42 -3.40 17.87 12.02
CA TYR A 42 -3.96 17.43 13.30
C TYR A 42 -3.48 16.04 13.78
N SER A 43 -2.78 15.29 12.95
CA SER A 43 -2.20 13.97 13.27
C SER A 43 -0.68 13.96 13.29
N GLN A 44 0.00 15.07 13.05
CA GLN A 44 1.46 15.11 12.93
C GLN A 44 2.18 14.69 14.21
N ASP A 45 1.62 15.01 15.38
CA ASP A 45 2.20 14.58 16.66
C ASP A 45 2.25 13.06 16.83
N GLN A 46 1.33 12.35 16.20
CA GLN A 46 1.21 10.88 16.23
C GLN A 46 1.81 10.22 14.98
N ALA A 47 2.36 10.98 14.06
CA ALA A 47 2.83 10.46 12.76
C ALA A 47 3.82 9.30 12.89
N TRP A 48 4.64 9.30 13.95
CA TRP A 48 5.64 8.27 14.22
C TRP A 48 5.20 7.23 15.25
N ASP A 49 3.94 7.27 15.69
CA ASP A 49 3.35 6.21 16.52
C ASP A 49 3.01 5.02 15.62
N ASN A 50 3.13 3.80 16.17
CA ASN A 50 2.84 2.58 15.43
C ASN A 50 1.33 2.29 15.35
N ILE A 51 0.57 3.24 14.81
CA ILE A 51 -0.88 3.20 14.64
C ILE A 51 -1.31 3.66 13.25
N ALA A 52 -2.50 3.24 12.81
CA ALA A 52 -3.16 3.81 11.65
C ALA A 52 -3.74 5.19 11.99
N LEU A 53 -3.68 6.15 11.04
CA LEU A 53 -4.19 7.51 11.23
C LEU A 53 -5.12 7.90 10.07
N PRO A 54 -6.16 8.71 10.32
CA PRO A 54 -7.07 9.18 9.27
C PRO A 54 -6.36 10.14 8.30
N ILE A 55 -6.68 10.00 7.00
CA ILE A 55 -6.17 10.88 5.93
C ILE A 55 -7.30 11.58 5.15
N GLY A 56 -8.53 11.52 5.64
CA GLY A 56 -9.71 12.05 4.98
C GLY A 56 -10.44 11.01 4.11
N LEU A 57 -11.64 11.36 3.67
CA LEU A 57 -12.52 10.52 2.83
C LEU A 57 -12.78 9.10 3.38
N GLY A 58 -12.78 8.95 4.72
CA GLY A 58 -12.90 7.64 5.37
C GLY A 58 -11.68 6.72 5.21
N GLN A 59 -10.58 7.23 4.67
CA GLN A 59 -9.35 6.46 4.44
C GLN A 59 -8.31 6.70 5.54
N THR A 60 -7.34 5.79 5.64
CA THR A 60 -6.27 5.86 6.63
C THR A 60 -4.91 5.63 6.00
N ILE A 61 -3.87 6.26 6.57
CA ILE A 61 -2.50 5.77 6.41
C ILE A 61 -2.34 4.54 7.31
N SER A 62 -1.87 3.43 6.75
CA SER A 62 -1.72 2.17 7.48
C SER A 62 -0.72 2.31 8.63
N GLN A 63 -0.90 1.49 9.67
CA GLN A 63 0.05 1.35 10.77
C GLN A 63 1.46 1.04 10.24
N PRO A 64 2.52 1.69 10.74
CA PRO A 64 3.90 1.45 10.27
C PRO A 64 4.32 -0.01 10.28
N TYR A 65 3.92 -0.77 11.33
CA TYR A 65 4.17 -2.21 11.37
C TYR A 65 3.56 -2.94 10.18
N VAL A 66 2.31 -2.65 9.83
CA VAL A 66 1.62 -3.31 8.72
C VAL A 66 2.30 -2.96 7.38
N VAL A 67 2.69 -1.70 7.17
CA VAL A 67 3.45 -1.26 6.00
C VAL A 67 4.76 -2.05 5.88
N ALA A 68 5.57 -2.09 6.94
CA ALA A 68 6.85 -2.80 6.95
C ALA A 68 6.66 -4.31 6.76
N PHE A 69 5.68 -4.89 7.44
CA PHE A 69 5.39 -6.33 7.39
C PHE A 69 4.95 -6.78 5.99
N MET A 70 3.99 -6.08 5.36
CA MET A 70 3.53 -6.40 4.01
C MET A 70 4.67 -6.24 2.99
N THR A 71 5.49 -5.21 3.15
CA THR A 71 6.64 -4.96 2.29
C THR A 71 7.70 -6.07 2.43
N GLN A 72 8.06 -6.45 3.66
CA GLN A 72 9.00 -7.56 3.94
C GLN A 72 8.48 -8.90 3.41
N ALA A 73 7.18 -9.19 3.56
CA ALA A 73 6.58 -10.44 3.10
C ALA A 73 6.67 -10.64 1.58
N LEU A 74 6.68 -9.55 0.80
CA LEU A 74 6.84 -9.59 -0.64
C LEU A 74 8.27 -9.89 -1.10
N LYS A 75 9.27 -9.78 -0.23
CA LYS A 75 10.69 -10.01 -0.56
C LYS A 75 11.09 -9.22 -1.81
N LEU A 76 10.99 -7.91 -1.73
CA LEU A 76 11.28 -7.00 -2.84
C LEU A 76 12.76 -7.02 -3.22
N SER A 77 13.04 -6.77 -4.50
CA SER A 77 14.36 -6.48 -5.04
C SER A 77 14.36 -5.17 -5.83
N ASP A 78 15.53 -4.57 -5.99
CA ASP A 78 15.77 -3.36 -6.78
C ASP A 78 15.46 -3.50 -8.29
N ARG A 79 15.14 -4.73 -8.74
CA ARG A 79 14.74 -5.03 -10.12
C ARG A 79 13.23 -5.16 -10.29
N ASP A 80 12.48 -5.25 -9.21
CA ASP A 80 11.06 -5.53 -9.25
C ASP A 80 10.24 -4.37 -9.81
N LYS A 81 9.22 -4.72 -10.57
CA LYS A 81 8.11 -3.88 -10.97
C LYS A 81 6.93 -4.19 -10.05
N VAL A 82 6.51 -3.20 -9.30
CA VAL A 82 5.50 -3.35 -8.24
C VAL A 82 4.22 -2.63 -8.62
N LEU A 83 3.06 -3.28 -8.41
CA LEU A 83 1.75 -2.64 -8.46
C LEU A 83 1.21 -2.49 -7.03
N GLU A 84 0.82 -1.28 -6.66
CA GLU A 84 0.08 -0.98 -5.45
C GLU A 84 -1.38 -0.65 -5.79
N ILE A 85 -2.31 -1.20 -5.01
CA ILE A 85 -3.74 -0.87 -5.08
C ILE A 85 -4.13 -0.14 -3.78
N GLY A 86 -4.55 1.12 -3.92
CA GLY A 86 -4.86 2.01 -2.80
C GLY A 86 -3.69 2.92 -2.47
N THR A 87 -3.42 3.92 -3.31
CA THR A 87 -2.35 4.92 -3.07
C THR A 87 -2.56 5.67 -1.76
N GLY A 88 -3.81 6.02 -1.45
CA GLY A 88 -4.15 6.83 -0.28
C GLY A 88 -3.37 8.14 -0.24
N CYS A 89 -2.64 8.38 0.85
CA CYS A 89 -1.75 9.54 0.98
C CYS A 89 -0.41 9.38 0.22
N GLY A 90 -0.09 8.18 -0.29
CA GLY A 90 1.15 7.88 -1.00
C GLY A 90 2.28 7.30 -0.15
N TYR A 91 2.07 7.06 1.16
CA TYR A 91 3.14 6.62 2.05
C TYR A 91 3.71 5.25 1.68
N GLN A 92 2.84 4.25 1.44
CA GLN A 92 3.28 2.91 1.05
C GLN A 92 4.01 2.94 -0.30
N ALA A 93 3.49 3.67 -1.31
CA ALA A 93 4.19 3.87 -2.59
C ALA A 93 5.57 4.51 -2.41
N ALA A 94 5.70 5.51 -1.51
CA ALA A 94 6.97 6.15 -1.19
C ALA A 94 7.96 5.16 -0.56
N VAL A 95 7.53 4.28 0.36
CA VAL A 95 8.38 3.23 0.93
C VAL A 95 8.83 2.25 -0.17
N LEU A 96 7.90 1.76 -1.01
CA LEU A 96 8.19 0.86 -2.12
C LEU A 96 9.18 1.45 -3.13
N SER A 97 9.14 2.77 -3.34
CA SER A 97 10.02 3.46 -4.30
C SER A 97 11.50 3.38 -3.95
N HIS A 98 11.83 3.16 -2.68
CA HIS A 98 13.21 2.96 -2.22
C HIS A 98 13.71 1.52 -2.37
N LEU A 99 12.81 0.56 -2.68
CA LEU A 99 13.08 -0.88 -2.67
C LEU A 99 12.91 -1.52 -4.04
N ALA A 100 12.14 -0.90 -4.93
CA ALA A 100 11.79 -1.45 -6.23
C ALA A 100 12.31 -0.57 -7.38
N ARG A 101 12.50 -1.17 -8.54
CA ARG A 101 12.87 -0.46 -9.77
C ARG A 101 11.80 0.53 -10.19
N ARG A 102 10.54 0.11 -10.15
CA ARG A 102 9.39 0.90 -10.59
C ARG A 102 8.16 0.57 -9.76
N VAL A 103 7.45 1.59 -9.31
CA VAL A 103 6.18 1.47 -8.59
C VAL A 103 5.06 2.04 -9.46
N TYR A 104 4.01 1.27 -9.64
CA TYR A 104 2.75 1.68 -10.23
C TYR A 104 1.70 1.67 -9.14
N THR A 105 0.89 2.71 -9.02
CA THR A 105 -0.10 2.80 -7.95
C THR A 105 -1.44 3.32 -8.46
N ILE A 106 -2.51 2.71 -7.99
CA ILE A 106 -3.89 3.02 -8.38
C ILE A 106 -4.64 3.55 -7.16
N GLU A 107 -5.33 4.68 -7.36
CA GLU A 107 -6.23 5.27 -6.38
C GLU A 107 -7.61 5.51 -6.99
N ARG A 108 -8.67 5.17 -6.24
CA ARG A 108 -10.05 5.47 -6.67
C ARG A 108 -10.49 6.89 -6.38
N HIS A 109 -9.91 7.53 -5.35
CA HIS A 109 -10.22 8.90 -4.93
C HIS A 109 -9.28 9.90 -5.60
N LYS A 110 -9.73 10.58 -6.65
CA LYS A 110 -8.90 11.53 -7.41
C LYS A 110 -8.27 12.63 -6.55
N ASN A 111 -8.92 13.06 -5.49
CA ASN A 111 -8.37 14.08 -4.59
C ASN A 111 -7.18 13.55 -3.79
N LEU A 112 -7.27 12.31 -3.24
CA LEU A 112 -6.14 11.69 -2.56
C LEU A 112 -4.97 11.46 -3.51
N LEU A 113 -5.26 11.00 -4.73
CA LEU A 113 -4.24 10.80 -5.75
C LEU A 113 -3.49 12.09 -6.05
N LYS A 114 -4.20 13.21 -6.27
CA LYS A 114 -3.59 14.51 -6.53
C LYS A 114 -2.63 14.94 -5.41
N ASP A 115 -3.05 14.76 -4.16
CA ASP A 115 -2.23 15.09 -3.00
C ASP A 115 -1.01 14.16 -2.88
N ALA A 116 -1.17 12.86 -3.21
CA ALA A 116 -0.08 11.91 -3.25
C ALA A 116 0.94 12.24 -4.34
N GLU A 117 0.50 12.57 -5.56
CA GLU A 117 1.36 12.99 -6.67
C GLU A 117 2.18 14.24 -6.32
N GLN A 118 1.57 15.22 -5.62
CA GLN A 118 2.28 16.40 -5.13
C GLN A 118 3.40 15.98 -4.18
N ARG A 119 3.12 15.09 -3.20
CA ARG A 119 4.13 14.57 -2.26
C ARG A 119 5.26 13.83 -2.97
N PHE A 120 4.94 13.01 -3.98
CA PHE A 120 5.97 12.31 -4.78
C PHE A 120 6.90 13.29 -5.50
N ASN A 121 6.33 14.38 -6.06
CA ASN A 121 7.12 15.42 -6.71
C ASN A 121 8.02 16.17 -5.72
N ASP A 122 7.49 16.57 -4.57
CA ASP A 122 8.23 17.30 -3.53
C ASP A 122 9.37 16.47 -2.96
N LEU A 123 9.14 15.17 -2.76
CA LEU A 123 10.15 14.20 -2.32
C LEU A 123 11.05 13.68 -3.44
N LYS A 124 10.84 14.12 -4.69
CA LYS A 124 11.62 13.72 -5.89
C LYS A 124 11.61 12.21 -6.15
N LEU A 125 10.50 11.53 -5.85
CA LEU A 125 10.33 10.12 -6.09
C LEU A 125 9.99 9.87 -7.57
N ARG A 126 11.00 9.67 -8.41
CA ARG A 126 10.88 9.64 -9.89
C ARG A 126 10.45 8.29 -10.46
N ASN A 127 10.47 7.23 -9.68
CA ASN A 127 10.15 5.87 -10.11
C ASN A 127 8.71 5.43 -9.73
N ILE A 128 7.83 6.38 -9.37
CA ILE A 128 6.41 6.12 -9.12
C ILE A 128 5.59 6.63 -10.30
N THR A 129 4.62 5.82 -10.76
CA THR A 129 3.57 6.22 -11.70
C THR A 129 2.23 5.98 -11.03
N ALA A 130 1.42 7.03 -10.89
CA ALA A 130 0.15 6.99 -10.21
C ALA A 130 -1.00 7.31 -11.17
N ILE A 131 -2.14 6.60 -11.04
CA ILE A 131 -3.34 6.85 -11.84
C ILE A 131 -4.61 6.75 -11.01
N ALA A 132 -5.65 7.46 -11.46
CA ALA A 132 -7.01 7.29 -10.95
C ALA A 132 -7.71 6.20 -11.77
N ALA A 133 -7.95 5.02 -11.15
CA ALA A 133 -8.64 3.90 -11.81
C ALA A 133 -9.34 3.00 -10.78
N ASP A 134 -10.09 2.02 -11.28
CA ASP A 134 -10.66 0.93 -10.50
C ASP A 134 -9.57 -0.12 -10.22
N GLY A 135 -9.07 -0.14 -8.98
CA GLY A 135 -8.01 -1.06 -8.57
C GLY A 135 -8.39 -2.54 -8.63
N MET A 136 -9.68 -2.87 -8.60
CA MET A 136 -10.12 -4.28 -8.74
C MET A 136 -9.84 -4.87 -10.13
N LYS A 137 -9.69 -4.02 -11.14
CA LYS A 137 -9.36 -4.40 -12.52
C LYS A 137 -7.87 -4.51 -12.78
N GLY A 138 -7.04 -4.13 -11.79
CA GLY A 138 -5.60 -4.01 -11.97
C GLY A 138 -5.20 -2.79 -12.79
N TRP A 139 -3.96 -2.77 -13.26
CA TRP A 139 -3.43 -1.67 -14.10
C TRP A 139 -4.02 -1.75 -15.49
N PRO A 140 -4.64 -0.67 -15.99
CA PRO A 140 -5.23 -0.66 -17.32
C PRO A 140 -4.18 -0.55 -18.43
N THR A 141 -4.51 -1.04 -19.61
CA THR A 141 -3.77 -0.72 -20.84
C THR A 141 -3.99 0.75 -21.17
N ILE A 142 -2.92 1.54 -21.26
CA ILE A 142 -2.97 2.97 -21.54
C ILE A 142 -2.30 3.22 -22.90
N ASN A 143 -3.02 3.82 -23.83
CA ASN A 143 -2.53 4.10 -25.20
C ASN A 143 -1.93 2.86 -25.90
N GLY A 144 -2.52 1.69 -25.69
CA GLY A 144 -2.04 0.42 -26.25
C GLY A 144 -0.82 -0.17 -25.54
N ILE A 145 -0.35 0.46 -24.46
CA ILE A 145 0.79 -0.02 -23.67
C ILE A 145 0.28 -0.71 -22.43
N ASP A 146 0.60 -1.99 -22.29
CA ASP A 146 0.34 -2.77 -21.09
C ASP A 146 1.56 -2.75 -20.17
N GLN A 147 1.32 -2.55 -18.87
CA GLN A 147 2.37 -2.62 -17.86
C GLN A 147 2.40 -3.98 -17.13
N ALA A 148 1.35 -4.78 -17.22
CA ALA A 148 1.37 -6.14 -16.70
C ALA A 148 2.32 -7.06 -17.52
N PRO A 149 2.83 -8.16 -16.95
CA PRO A 149 2.66 -8.57 -15.55
C PRO A 149 3.60 -7.83 -14.59
N PHE A 150 3.26 -7.88 -13.30
CA PHE A 150 4.04 -7.30 -12.20
C PHE A 150 4.78 -8.39 -11.41
N ASP A 151 6.01 -8.09 -10.98
CA ASP A 151 6.78 -8.98 -10.12
C ASP A 151 6.14 -9.11 -8.73
N LYS A 152 5.60 -8.00 -8.22
CA LYS A 152 4.91 -7.93 -6.93
C LYS A 152 3.66 -7.07 -7.01
N ILE A 153 2.62 -7.48 -6.27
CA ILE A 153 1.40 -6.69 -6.09
C ILE A 153 1.13 -6.54 -4.59
N ILE A 154 0.86 -5.32 -4.14
CA ILE A 154 0.45 -5.02 -2.77
C ILE A 154 -0.92 -4.33 -2.79
N VAL A 155 -1.86 -4.85 -2.01
CA VAL A 155 -3.22 -4.30 -1.93
C VAL A 155 -3.45 -3.76 -0.52
N THR A 156 -3.72 -2.48 -0.41
CA THR A 156 -3.88 -1.75 0.86
C THR A 156 -5.35 -1.52 1.23
N ALA A 157 -6.24 -2.32 0.66
CA ALA A 157 -7.67 -2.37 0.95
C ALA A 157 -8.15 -3.83 0.93
N ALA A 158 -9.15 -4.19 1.72
CA ALA A 158 -9.59 -5.56 1.89
C ALA A 158 -10.59 -6.01 0.81
N ALA A 159 -10.28 -7.08 0.11
CA ALA A 159 -11.25 -7.79 -0.72
C ALA A 159 -12.22 -8.58 0.17
N ARG A 160 -13.53 -8.54 -0.15
CA ARG A 160 -14.57 -9.13 0.71
C ARG A 160 -14.45 -10.64 0.86
N ASP A 161 -14.45 -11.36 -0.25
CA ASP A 161 -14.56 -12.83 -0.26
C ASP A 161 -13.28 -13.49 -0.81
N LYS A 162 -12.73 -12.93 -1.87
CA LYS A 162 -11.52 -13.40 -2.57
C LYS A 162 -10.85 -12.27 -3.34
N PRO A 163 -9.58 -12.41 -3.70
CA PRO A 163 -8.91 -11.43 -4.55
C PRO A 163 -9.62 -11.25 -5.89
N PRO A 164 -9.68 -10.02 -6.42
CA PRO A 164 -10.16 -9.77 -7.77
C PRO A 164 -9.32 -10.52 -8.81
N GLN A 165 -9.99 -11.17 -9.78
CA GLN A 165 -9.31 -11.93 -10.82
C GLN A 165 -8.36 -11.05 -11.63
N GLY A 166 -8.74 -9.80 -11.94
CA GLY A 166 -7.89 -8.86 -12.66
C GLY A 166 -6.54 -8.57 -11.98
N LEU A 167 -6.43 -8.74 -10.66
CA LEU A 167 -5.16 -8.64 -9.94
C LEU A 167 -4.35 -9.93 -10.03
N LEU A 168 -5.02 -11.09 -9.90
CA LEU A 168 -4.37 -12.40 -10.00
C LEU A 168 -3.73 -12.58 -11.39
N ASP A 169 -4.44 -12.21 -12.45
CA ASP A 169 -3.99 -12.31 -13.85
C ASP A 169 -2.74 -11.44 -14.12
N GLN A 170 -2.60 -10.34 -13.39
CA GLN A 170 -1.47 -9.42 -13.53
C GLN A 170 -0.23 -9.78 -12.70
N ILE A 171 -0.29 -10.85 -11.89
CA ILE A 171 0.91 -11.36 -11.23
C ILE A 171 1.77 -12.11 -12.26
N LYS A 172 3.05 -11.80 -12.35
CA LYS A 172 4.02 -12.56 -13.14
C LYS A 172 4.15 -14.00 -12.62
N ILE A 173 4.38 -14.98 -13.47
CA ILE A 173 4.73 -16.34 -13.02
C ILE A 173 5.99 -16.26 -12.15
N GLY A 174 5.93 -16.84 -10.96
CA GLY A 174 6.94 -16.68 -9.90
C GLY A 174 6.79 -15.42 -9.05
N GLY A 175 5.92 -14.48 -9.47
CA GLY A 175 5.59 -13.26 -8.73
C GLY A 175 4.68 -13.51 -7.52
N MET A 176 4.49 -12.46 -6.73
CA MET A 176 3.75 -12.53 -5.46
C MET A 176 2.77 -11.38 -5.32
N MET A 177 1.63 -11.65 -4.66
CA MET A 177 0.69 -10.62 -4.23
C MET A 177 0.38 -10.77 -2.75
N ILE A 178 0.33 -9.65 -2.03
CA ILE A 178 -0.16 -9.61 -0.65
C ILE A 178 -1.43 -8.75 -0.59
N ILE A 179 -2.49 -9.30 0.01
CA ILE A 179 -3.82 -8.70 0.02
C ILE A 179 -4.59 -9.08 1.28
N PRO A 180 -5.27 -8.12 1.95
CA PRO A 180 -6.25 -8.44 2.96
C PRO A 180 -7.52 -9.03 2.32
N VAL A 181 -8.05 -10.13 2.89
CA VAL A 181 -9.30 -10.76 2.43
C VAL A 181 -10.19 -11.01 3.64
N GLY A 182 -11.47 -10.69 3.52
CA GLY A 182 -12.48 -10.87 4.55
C GLY A 182 -13.33 -9.63 4.80
N VAL A 183 -14.38 -9.80 5.60
CA VAL A 183 -15.24 -8.71 6.08
C VAL A 183 -14.62 -7.98 7.25
N LEU A 184 -15.08 -6.77 7.53
CA LEU A 184 -14.55 -5.95 8.62
C LEU A 184 -14.63 -6.70 9.97
N GLY A 185 -13.48 -6.85 10.63
CA GLY A 185 -13.34 -7.60 11.89
C GLY A 185 -12.87 -9.05 11.72
N GLU A 186 -12.93 -9.62 10.50
CA GLU A 186 -12.53 -11.00 10.20
C GLU A 186 -11.59 -11.06 8.98
N GLN A 187 -10.77 -10.03 8.79
CA GLN A 187 -9.86 -9.96 7.66
C GLN A 187 -8.55 -10.70 7.95
N MET A 188 -8.14 -11.53 6.99
CA MET A 188 -6.85 -12.22 6.99
C MET A 188 -5.96 -11.67 5.89
N LEU A 189 -4.72 -11.34 6.22
CA LEU A 189 -3.71 -10.98 5.25
C LEU A 189 -3.22 -12.25 4.56
N GLN A 190 -3.41 -12.32 3.24
CA GLN A 190 -3.07 -13.48 2.41
C GLN A 190 -1.91 -13.16 1.47
N LEU A 191 -1.00 -14.11 1.32
CA LEU A 191 0.10 -14.06 0.38
C LEU A 191 -0.14 -15.09 -0.73
N TYR A 192 -0.26 -14.59 -1.96
CA TYR A 192 -0.38 -15.38 -3.19
C TYR A 192 0.98 -15.43 -3.87
N LYS A 193 1.40 -16.61 -4.32
CA LYS A 193 2.53 -16.78 -5.23
C LYS A 193 2.01 -17.48 -6.49
N ARG A 194 2.17 -16.85 -7.65
CA ARG A 194 1.79 -17.47 -8.91
C ARG A 194 2.82 -18.50 -9.33
N GLU A 195 2.44 -19.76 -9.43
CA GLU A 195 3.35 -20.88 -9.78
C GLU A 195 3.30 -21.21 -11.27
N SER A 196 2.12 -21.08 -11.89
CA SER A 196 1.90 -21.26 -13.33
C SER A 196 0.81 -20.31 -13.84
N GLU A 197 0.33 -20.50 -15.06
CA GLU A 197 -0.74 -19.66 -15.63
C GLU A 197 -1.99 -19.62 -14.75
N ASP A 198 -2.42 -20.78 -14.22
CA ASP A 198 -3.68 -20.93 -13.49
C ASP A 198 -3.49 -21.41 -12.03
N THR A 199 -2.23 -21.49 -11.53
CA THR A 199 -1.96 -22.06 -10.22
C THR A 199 -1.31 -21.04 -9.29
N TYR A 200 -1.87 -20.94 -8.08
CA TYR A 200 -1.39 -20.05 -7.03
C TYR A 200 -1.19 -20.82 -5.72
N ALA A 201 -0.01 -20.74 -5.13
CA ALA A 201 0.18 -21.10 -3.73
C ALA A 201 -0.35 -19.94 -2.87
N VAL A 202 -1.20 -20.26 -1.89
CA VAL A 202 -1.83 -19.27 -1.01
C VAL A 202 -1.46 -19.57 0.43
N ARG A 203 -1.13 -18.53 1.19
CA ARG A 203 -0.82 -18.66 2.61
C ARG A 203 -1.48 -17.53 3.39
N ASP A 204 -2.26 -17.89 4.41
CA ASP A 204 -2.73 -16.98 5.44
C ASP A 204 -1.58 -16.58 6.35
N ILE A 205 -1.47 -15.29 6.66
CA ILE A 205 -0.33 -14.73 7.39
C ILE A 205 -0.76 -14.30 8.80
N GLN A 206 -1.63 -13.29 8.88
CA GLN A 206 -2.09 -12.74 10.14
C GLN A 206 -3.42 -12.00 9.98
N ALA A 207 -4.16 -11.87 11.08
CA ALA A 207 -5.35 -11.02 11.13
C ALA A 207 -4.96 -9.54 10.99
N VAL A 208 -5.76 -8.79 10.20
CA VAL A 208 -5.54 -7.37 9.94
C VAL A 208 -6.88 -6.61 9.89
N ARG A 209 -6.78 -5.28 9.82
CA ARG A 209 -7.96 -4.42 9.65
C ARG A 209 -7.66 -3.36 8.59
N PHE A 210 -8.35 -3.45 7.47
CA PHE A 210 -8.26 -2.52 6.35
C PHE A 210 -9.64 -1.98 5.97
N VAL A 211 -9.65 -0.83 5.30
CA VAL A 211 -10.82 -0.32 4.59
C VAL A 211 -11.20 -1.28 3.44
N PRO A 212 -12.48 -1.35 3.03
CA PRO A 212 -12.89 -2.24 1.96
C PRO A 212 -12.31 -1.82 0.60
N LEU A 213 -11.94 -2.81 -0.21
CA LEU A 213 -11.60 -2.63 -1.62
C LEU A 213 -12.90 -2.45 -2.40
N LEU A 214 -13.12 -1.25 -2.94
CA LEU A 214 -14.35 -0.87 -3.63
C LEU A 214 -14.09 -0.60 -5.12
N PRO A 215 -15.05 -0.95 -6.00
CA PRO A 215 -14.95 -0.67 -7.43
C PRO A 215 -15.09 0.82 -7.74
N ASP A 216 -14.82 1.15 -8.99
CA ASP A 216 -15.03 2.45 -9.63
C ASP A 216 -14.20 3.61 -9.05
N VAL A 217 -14.05 4.64 -9.89
CA VAL A 217 -13.38 5.90 -9.50
C VAL A 217 -14.40 6.85 -8.92
N THR A 218 -14.05 7.55 -7.85
CA THR A 218 -14.93 8.54 -7.22
C THR A 218 -14.32 9.93 -7.19
N ASN A 219 -15.17 10.94 -7.43
CA ASN A 219 -14.85 12.35 -7.27
C ASN A 219 -15.54 12.96 -6.03
N LYS A 220 -16.37 12.19 -5.33
CA LYS A 220 -17.26 12.70 -4.28
C LYS A 220 -16.50 12.98 -2.99
N LYS A 221 -16.80 14.14 -2.39
CA LYS A 221 -16.44 14.46 -1.00
C LYS A 221 -17.24 13.62 0.03
N ASN A 222 -18.25 12.85 -0.39
CA ASN A 222 -19.30 12.27 0.46
C ASN A 222 -19.46 10.75 0.29
N ASP A 223 -18.40 9.95 0.40
CA ASP A 223 -18.57 8.50 0.58
C ASP A 223 -18.70 8.09 2.07
N MET A 224 -18.99 9.06 2.97
CA MET A 224 -19.17 8.75 4.41
C MET A 224 -20.40 7.88 4.73
N ASN A 225 -21.35 7.72 3.81
CA ASN A 225 -22.59 6.99 4.06
C ASN A 225 -22.58 5.50 3.68
N MET A 226 -21.53 4.98 3.05
CA MET A 226 -21.46 3.55 2.70
C MET A 226 -20.80 2.66 3.77
N ILE A 227 -20.11 3.24 4.75
CA ILE A 227 -19.39 2.47 5.78
C ILE A 227 -20.32 2.05 6.92
N VAL A 228 -21.53 2.61 7.02
CA VAL A 228 -22.47 2.33 8.12
C VAL A 228 -23.43 1.17 7.81
N ASN A 229 -23.53 0.72 6.58
CA ASN A 229 -24.51 -0.29 6.14
C ASN A 229 -23.90 -1.52 5.43
N SER A 230 -22.62 -1.83 5.69
CA SER A 230 -21.99 -3.05 5.14
C SER A 230 -21.34 -3.89 6.24
#